data_84dd98f6ab0184117749543ed69ce4fb
#
_entry.id   84dd98f6ab0184117749543ed69ce4fb
#
_cell.length_a   1.000
_cell.length_b   1.000
_cell.length_c   1.000
_cell.angle_alpha   90.00
_cell.angle_beta   90.00
_cell.angle_gamma   90.00
#
_symmetry.space_group_name_H-M   'P 1'
#
loop_
_entity.id
_entity.type
_entity.pdbx_description
1 polymer ?
#
loop_
_entity_poly.entity_id
_entity_poly.type
_entity_poly.pdbx_seq_one_letter_code
_entity_poly.pdbx_strand_id
1 'polypeptide(L)'
;MHVRRTPTTRTSPRARRLLTGALVVTGLVVALGVSGAAALEPVRGAAATVLGPLERLLGPGADEASTARAEAATLSTRLAAAQREVAALRGSTGILQSPALAGARLVPARVVAVGPAGPAGPERVTIDAGFRDGVEVDRTVVAAQGLVGRVVSVAPWTSDVLLVGSPDLTVGVRVGPRGVLGEASGAALAGGARPGPGLLSLALVDRGTASAGDAVTTLGSVGDRPFVPGIEVGTVGTVHTRVGRLAPTGTVTPAVDTTSLDVVAVVLTAGRDAPRPAATGTG
;
A
#
# COMPACT_ATOMS: atom_id res chain seq x y z
N MET A 1 41.17 55.29 6.81
CA MET A 1 41.39 54.43 7.97
C MET A 1 40.32 54.79 9.01
N HIS A 2 39.15 54.11 8.95
CA HIS A 2 38.00 54.38 9.84
C HIS A 2 37.76 53.13 10.70
N VAL A 3 38.09 53.24 11.98
CA VAL A 3 37.87 52.23 13.00
C VAL A 3 36.42 52.32 13.45
N ARG A 4 35.57 51.31 13.17
CA ARG A 4 34.21 51.18 13.72
C ARG A 4 34.30 50.68 15.18
N ARG A 5 33.83 51.53 16.10
CA ARG A 5 33.62 51.14 17.51
C ARG A 5 32.31 50.37 17.64
N THR A 6 32.37 49.15 18.22
CA THR A 6 31.20 48.35 18.60
C THR A 6 30.61 48.90 19.91
N PRO A 7 29.25 48.98 20.02
CA PRO A 7 28.60 49.41 21.26
C PRO A 7 28.61 48.25 22.29
N THR A 8 29.21 48.45 23.41
CA THR A 8 29.09 47.61 24.60
C THR A 8 27.74 47.87 25.27
N THR A 9 26.81 46.92 25.19
CA THR A 9 25.54 46.94 25.95
C THR A 9 25.82 46.72 27.45
N ARG A 10 25.73 47.80 28.26
CA ARG A 10 25.72 47.73 29.72
C ARG A 10 24.38 47.13 30.18
N THR A 11 24.37 45.87 30.59
CA THR A 11 23.23 45.26 31.29
C THR A 11 23.02 45.89 32.66
N SER A 12 21.77 46.28 32.93
CA SER A 12 21.41 46.97 34.19
C SER A 12 21.64 46.02 35.41
N PRO A 13 22.01 46.57 36.60
CA PRO A 13 22.28 45.74 37.76
C PRO A 13 21.09 44.90 38.24
N ARG A 14 19.86 45.26 37.87
CA ARG A 14 18.64 44.48 38.12
C ARG A 14 18.53 43.26 37.25
N ALA A 15 18.89 43.32 35.97
CA ALA A 15 18.89 42.19 35.05
C ALA A 15 19.96 41.16 35.45
N ARG A 16 21.10 41.60 35.97
CA ARG A 16 22.18 40.73 36.44
C ARG A 16 21.77 39.94 37.70
N ARG A 17 21.01 40.56 38.63
CA ARG A 17 20.49 39.89 39.85
C ARG A 17 19.39 38.87 39.51
N LEU A 18 18.57 39.11 38.51
CA LEU A 18 17.56 38.15 38.03
C LEU A 18 18.17 36.97 37.29
N LEU A 19 19.22 37.20 36.51
CA LEU A 19 19.92 36.13 35.79
C LEU A 19 20.71 35.23 36.77
N THR A 20 21.38 35.82 37.80
CA THR A 20 22.06 35.03 38.83
C THR A 20 21.08 34.26 39.72
N GLY A 21 19.90 34.82 40.03
CA GLY A 21 18.83 34.13 40.73
C GLY A 21 18.31 32.93 39.99
N ALA A 22 18.03 33.08 38.69
CA ALA A 22 17.56 32.00 37.83
C ALA A 22 18.59 30.86 37.68
N LEU A 23 19.87 31.18 37.57
CA LEU A 23 20.97 30.22 37.44
C LEU A 23 21.19 29.41 38.73
N VAL A 24 21.04 30.06 39.90
CA VAL A 24 21.13 29.38 41.21
C VAL A 24 19.95 28.44 41.42
N VAL A 25 18.72 28.83 41.03
CA VAL A 25 17.54 27.95 41.14
C VAL A 25 17.65 26.77 40.19
N THR A 26 18.12 26.96 38.96
CA THR A 26 18.32 25.87 38.00
C THR A 26 19.42 24.91 38.49
N GLY A 27 20.53 25.43 39.05
CA GLY A 27 21.61 24.62 39.63
C GLY A 27 21.15 23.80 40.85
N LEU A 28 20.28 24.37 41.70
CA LEU A 28 19.71 23.68 42.85
C LEU A 28 18.77 22.55 42.47
N VAL A 29 17.94 22.77 41.44
CA VAL A 29 17.01 21.74 40.89
C VAL A 29 17.78 20.59 40.26
N VAL A 30 18.85 20.86 39.52
CA VAL A 30 19.72 19.84 38.93
C VAL A 30 20.50 19.06 39.99
N ALA A 31 21.03 19.75 41.01
CA ALA A 31 21.78 19.10 42.11
C ALA A 31 20.87 18.18 42.96
N LEU A 32 19.62 18.56 43.20
CA LEU A 32 18.62 17.73 43.90
C LEU A 32 18.09 16.56 43.06
N GLY A 33 18.11 16.68 41.74
CA GLY A 33 17.70 15.60 40.80
C GLY A 33 18.71 14.45 40.67
N VAL A 34 19.98 14.70 40.99
CA VAL A 34 21.07 13.70 40.91
C VAL A 34 21.22 12.88 42.22
N SER A 35 20.69 13.39 43.33
CA SER A 35 20.80 12.73 44.63
C SER A 35 19.58 11.90 44.98
N GLY A 36 19.37 10.77 44.32
CA GLY A 36 18.26 9.82 44.42
C GLY A 36 17.60 9.58 45.79
N ALA A 37 16.97 10.59 46.36
CA ALA A 37 16.26 10.51 47.65
C ALA A 37 14.75 10.52 47.46
N ALA A 38 14.10 9.43 47.83
CA ALA A 38 12.68 9.12 47.73
C ALA A 38 11.73 9.94 48.64
N ALA A 39 12.03 11.23 48.90
CA ALA A 39 11.26 12.08 49.82
C ALA A 39 10.85 13.43 49.21
N LEU A 40 10.44 13.49 47.94
CA LEU A 40 10.14 14.74 47.24
C LEU A 40 8.65 14.96 46.89
N GLU A 41 7.74 14.18 47.44
CA GLU A 41 6.29 14.40 47.24
C GLU A 41 5.82 15.81 47.72
N PRO A 42 6.22 16.36 48.89
CA PRO A 42 5.79 17.69 49.30
C PRO A 42 6.40 18.84 48.48
N VAL A 43 7.56 18.63 47.88
CA VAL A 43 8.23 19.68 47.07
C VAL A 43 7.62 19.83 45.70
N ARG A 44 7.08 18.77 45.12
CA ARG A 44 6.32 18.83 43.84
C ARG A 44 5.02 19.63 43.98
N GLY A 45 4.31 19.45 45.11
CA GLY A 45 3.10 20.23 45.39
C GLY A 45 3.37 21.74 45.59
N ALA A 46 4.46 22.09 46.23
CA ALA A 46 4.85 23.49 46.46
C ALA A 46 5.36 24.17 45.17
N ALA A 47 6.08 23.45 44.32
CA ALA A 47 6.55 23.96 43.02
C ALA A 47 5.36 24.23 42.06
N ALA A 48 4.33 23.37 42.03
CA ALA A 48 3.15 23.54 41.24
C ALA A 48 2.31 24.77 41.67
N THR A 49 2.30 25.08 42.98
CA THR A 49 1.52 26.23 43.50
C THR A 49 2.22 27.57 43.23
N VAL A 50 3.54 27.59 43.14
CA VAL A 50 4.32 28.83 42.88
C VAL A 50 4.54 29.07 41.39
N LEU A 51 4.64 28.01 40.56
CA LEU A 51 4.85 28.12 39.11
C LEU A 51 3.53 28.24 38.32
N GLY A 52 2.39 27.78 38.87
CA GLY A 52 1.08 27.85 38.23
C GLY A 52 0.62 29.29 37.86
N PRO A 53 0.88 30.33 38.71
CA PRO A 53 0.59 31.70 38.32
C PRO A 53 1.54 32.27 37.26
N LEU A 54 2.78 31.74 37.17
CA LEU A 54 3.75 32.20 36.19
C LEU A 54 3.44 31.71 34.77
N GLU A 55 2.86 30.53 34.65
CA GLU A 55 2.34 30.01 33.36
C GLU A 55 1.18 30.84 32.83
N ARG A 56 0.30 31.36 33.71
CA ARG A 56 -0.78 32.28 33.33
C ARG A 56 -0.29 33.69 32.93
N LEU A 57 0.90 34.07 33.34
CA LEU A 57 1.52 35.37 33.01
C LEU A 57 2.39 35.30 31.74
N LEU A 58 2.76 34.09 31.29
CA LEU A 58 3.63 33.86 30.13
C LEU A 58 2.91 33.41 28.87
N GLY A 59 1.57 33.23 28.88
CA GLY A 59 0.92 32.85 27.64
C GLY A 59 -0.59 32.86 27.55
N PRO A 60 -1.12 33.77 26.74
CA PRO A 60 -2.35 33.47 26.00
C PRO A 60 -2.12 32.41 24.89
N GLY A 61 -0.87 31.93 24.69
CA GLY A 61 -0.52 31.04 23.59
C GLY A 61 -0.74 29.53 23.80
N ALA A 62 -0.96 29.04 25.01
CA ALA A 62 -1.12 27.61 25.24
C ALA A 62 -2.51 27.12 24.77
N ASP A 63 -3.55 27.88 25.01
CA ASP A 63 -4.93 27.54 24.58
C ASP A 63 -5.09 27.78 23.07
N GLU A 64 -4.50 28.81 22.51
CA GLU A 64 -4.49 29.04 21.05
C GLU A 64 -3.67 27.97 20.32
N ALA A 65 -2.54 27.52 20.87
CA ALA A 65 -1.75 26.44 20.32
C ALA A 65 -2.46 25.07 20.43
N SER A 66 -3.27 24.85 21.46
CA SER A 66 -4.07 23.62 21.61
C SER A 66 -5.25 23.59 20.65
N THR A 67 -5.97 24.71 20.46
CA THR A 67 -7.04 24.83 19.48
C THR A 67 -6.53 24.73 18.06
N ALA A 68 -5.42 25.36 17.72
CA ALA A 68 -4.79 25.24 16.41
C ALA A 68 -4.36 23.81 16.09
N ARG A 69 -3.82 23.06 17.09
CA ARG A 69 -3.50 21.64 16.91
C ARG A 69 -4.74 20.77 16.70
N ALA A 70 -5.81 21.02 17.44
CA ALA A 70 -7.08 20.31 17.29
C ALA A 70 -7.73 20.59 15.92
N GLU A 71 -7.69 21.82 15.45
CA GLU A 71 -8.13 22.19 14.10
C GLU A 71 -7.27 21.54 13.02
N ALA A 72 -5.94 21.55 13.16
CA ALA A 72 -5.04 20.90 12.23
C ALA A 72 -5.28 19.37 12.18
N ALA A 73 -5.53 18.73 13.32
CA ALA A 73 -5.90 17.31 13.38
C ALA A 73 -7.23 17.02 12.68
N THR A 74 -8.23 17.89 12.87
CA THR A 74 -9.53 17.77 12.21
C THR A 74 -9.41 17.97 10.71
N LEU A 75 -8.66 18.97 10.26
CA LEU A 75 -8.42 19.24 8.84
C LEU A 75 -7.62 18.12 8.19
N SER A 76 -6.61 17.56 8.86
CA SER A 76 -5.84 16.42 8.35
C SER A 76 -6.71 15.17 8.18
N THR A 77 -7.63 14.91 9.12
CA THR A 77 -8.59 13.81 9.03
C THR A 77 -9.56 14.00 7.87
N ARG A 78 -10.09 15.21 7.69
CA ARG A 78 -10.97 15.53 6.55
C ARG A 78 -10.24 15.43 5.22
N LEU A 79 -9.00 15.92 5.14
CA LEU A 79 -8.17 15.83 3.95
C LEU A 79 -7.91 14.35 3.59
N ALA A 80 -7.55 13.52 4.57
CA ALA A 80 -7.33 12.10 4.36
C ALA A 80 -8.62 11.37 3.92
N ALA A 81 -9.79 11.77 4.42
CA ALA A 81 -11.08 11.23 3.98
C ALA A 81 -11.39 11.61 2.52
N ALA A 82 -11.25 12.90 2.17
CA ALA A 82 -11.46 13.38 0.81
C ALA A 82 -10.47 12.77 -0.19
N GLN A 83 -9.21 12.60 0.19
CA GLN A 83 -8.22 11.92 -0.65
C GLN A 83 -8.57 10.46 -0.92
N ARG A 84 -9.08 9.73 0.10
CA ARG A 84 -9.56 8.34 -0.08
C ARG A 84 -10.76 8.28 -1.02
N GLU A 85 -11.71 9.20 -0.90
CA GLU A 85 -12.87 9.28 -1.80
C GLU A 85 -12.45 9.55 -3.25
N VAL A 86 -11.56 10.51 -3.47
CA VAL A 86 -11.01 10.79 -4.81
C VAL A 86 -10.23 9.58 -5.35
N ALA A 87 -9.47 8.88 -4.53
CA ALA A 87 -8.76 7.68 -4.94
C ALA A 87 -9.73 6.55 -5.33
N ALA A 88 -10.81 6.35 -4.58
CA ALA A 88 -11.86 5.37 -4.89
C ALA A 88 -12.58 5.68 -6.22
N LEU A 89 -12.94 6.96 -6.46
CA LEU A 89 -13.54 7.39 -7.72
C LEU A 89 -12.60 7.20 -8.91
N ARG A 90 -11.32 7.56 -8.75
CA ARG A 90 -10.30 7.32 -9.80
C ARG A 90 -10.08 5.84 -10.05
N GLY A 91 -10.07 5.03 -9.00
CA GLY A 91 -9.95 3.58 -9.10
C GLY A 91 -11.09 2.97 -9.94
N SER A 92 -12.33 3.30 -9.63
CA SER A 92 -13.51 2.81 -10.39
C SER A 92 -13.48 3.26 -11.84
N THR A 93 -13.14 4.53 -12.12
CA THR A 93 -13.03 5.05 -13.49
C THR A 93 -11.90 4.37 -14.26
N GLY A 94 -10.74 4.14 -13.65
CA GLY A 94 -9.61 3.46 -14.28
C GLY A 94 -9.92 2.01 -14.68
N ILE A 95 -10.68 1.28 -13.84
CA ILE A 95 -11.13 -0.07 -14.16
C ILE A 95 -12.01 -0.07 -15.43
N LEU A 96 -12.96 0.85 -15.50
CA LEU A 96 -13.89 0.94 -16.65
C LEU A 96 -13.18 1.35 -17.95
N GLN A 97 -12.06 2.02 -17.88
CA GLN A 97 -11.27 2.47 -19.03
C GLN A 97 -10.25 1.44 -19.52
N SER A 98 -10.10 0.30 -18.83
CA SER A 98 -9.16 -0.75 -19.24
C SER A 98 -9.57 -1.36 -20.59
N PRO A 99 -8.72 -1.32 -21.63
CA PRO A 99 -9.03 -1.91 -22.95
C PRO A 99 -9.28 -3.42 -22.88
N ALA A 100 -8.62 -4.11 -21.93
CA ALA A 100 -8.79 -5.55 -21.74
C ALA A 100 -10.19 -5.93 -21.19
N LEU A 101 -10.92 -4.95 -20.64
CA LEU A 101 -12.25 -5.12 -20.08
C LEU A 101 -13.35 -4.52 -20.96
N ALA A 102 -13.02 -4.09 -22.19
CA ALA A 102 -13.99 -3.51 -23.10
C ALA A 102 -15.15 -4.48 -23.37
N GLY A 103 -16.38 -4.05 -23.09
CA GLY A 103 -17.58 -4.88 -23.24
C GLY A 103 -17.81 -5.89 -22.11
N ALA A 104 -16.93 -5.99 -21.11
CA ALA A 104 -17.14 -6.85 -19.95
C ALA A 104 -18.17 -6.24 -19.01
N ARG A 105 -18.98 -7.11 -18.38
CA ARG A 105 -19.83 -6.71 -17.25
C ARG A 105 -18.99 -6.77 -15.98
N LEU A 106 -19.04 -5.69 -15.20
CA LEU A 106 -18.24 -5.53 -14.00
C LEU A 106 -19.15 -5.29 -12.79
N VAL A 107 -18.86 -5.93 -11.68
CA VAL A 107 -19.45 -5.62 -10.37
C VAL A 107 -18.40 -4.90 -9.55
N PRO A 108 -18.56 -3.58 -9.31
CA PRO A 108 -17.66 -2.86 -8.41
C PRO A 108 -17.88 -3.34 -6.97
N ALA A 109 -16.81 -3.45 -6.21
CA ALA A 109 -16.86 -3.90 -4.83
C ALA A 109 -15.75 -3.22 -4.01
N ARG A 110 -15.92 -3.16 -2.69
CA ARG A 110 -14.92 -2.69 -1.75
C ARG A 110 -14.34 -3.85 -0.95
N VAL A 111 -13.09 -3.71 -0.58
CA VAL A 111 -12.46 -4.63 0.36
C VAL A 111 -12.97 -4.31 1.77
N VAL A 112 -13.60 -5.29 2.42
CA VAL A 112 -14.19 -5.15 3.75
C VAL A 112 -13.48 -5.95 4.84
N ALA A 113 -12.67 -6.93 4.46
CA ALA A 113 -11.81 -7.67 5.39
C ALA A 113 -10.53 -8.15 4.71
N VAL A 114 -9.49 -8.36 5.51
CA VAL A 114 -8.20 -8.88 5.08
C VAL A 114 -7.97 -10.21 5.81
N GLY A 115 -7.63 -11.23 5.05
CA GLY A 115 -7.28 -12.55 5.56
C GLY A 115 -5.83 -12.63 6.07
N PRO A 116 -5.36 -13.85 6.41
CA PRO A 116 -3.99 -14.07 6.83
C PRO A 116 -2.98 -13.50 5.84
N ALA A 117 -1.86 -13.00 6.37
CA ALA A 117 -0.75 -12.52 5.56
C ALA A 117 0.29 -13.62 5.39
N GLY A 118 0.73 -13.81 4.14
CA GLY A 118 1.87 -14.64 3.77
C GLY A 118 3.14 -13.81 3.58
N PRO A 119 4.22 -14.41 3.07
CA PRO A 119 5.51 -13.76 2.87
C PRO A 119 5.48 -12.56 1.89
N ALA A 120 4.50 -12.56 0.96
CA ALA A 120 4.34 -11.52 -0.06
C ALA A 120 3.25 -10.49 0.28
N GLY A 121 2.65 -10.56 1.46
CA GLY A 121 1.54 -9.71 1.87
C GLY A 121 0.26 -10.51 2.15
N PRO A 122 -0.92 -9.89 2.18
CA PRO A 122 -2.19 -10.60 2.35
C PRO A 122 -2.39 -11.65 1.27
N GLU A 123 -2.84 -12.85 1.65
CA GLU A 123 -3.14 -13.92 0.69
C GLU A 123 -4.57 -13.88 0.19
N ARG A 124 -5.48 -13.35 1.00
CA ARG A 124 -6.92 -13.24 0.71
C ARG A 124 -7.50 -11.94 1.22
N VAL A 125 -8.52 -11.46 0.54
CA VAL A 125 -9.39 -10.38 1.01
C VAL A 125 -10.84 -10.77 0.82
N THR A 126 -11.73 -10.19 1.64
CA THR A 126 -13.17 -10.30 1.47
C THR A 126 -13.69 -8.99 0.87
N ILE A 127 -14.55 -9.10 -0.13
CA ILE A 127 -15.20 -7.97 -0.81
C ILE A 127 -16.70 -7.95 -0.53
N ASP A 128 -17.34 -6.78 -0.58
CA ASP A 128 -18.76 -6.54 -0.34
C ASP A 128 -19.66 -6.81 -1.57
N ALA A 129 -19.29 -7.79 -2.37
CA ALA A 129 -20.09 -8.28 -3.48
C ALA A 129 -20.21 -9.80 -3.40
N GLY A 130 -21.43 -10.33 -3.58
CA GLY A 130 -21.71 -11.74 -3.44
C GLY A 130 -22.59 -12.33 -4.56
N PHE A 131 -23.16 -13.52 -4.34
CA PHE A 131 -23.95 -14.15 -5.39
C PHE A 131 -25.23 -13.36 -5.74
N ARG A 132 -25.73 -12.51 -4.83
CA ARG A 132 -26.87 -11.61 -5.13
C ARG A 132 -26.51 -10.51 -6.13
N ASP A 133 -25.25 -10.18 -6.25
CA ASP A 133 -24.70 -9.25 -7.22
C ASP A 133 -24.28 -9.96 -8.53
N GLY A 134 -24.48 -11.28 -8.60
CA GLY A 134 -24.10 -12.12 -9.75
C GLY A 134 -22.66 -12.61 -9.70
N VAL A 135 -21.98 -12.47 -8.56
CA VAL A 135 -20.62 -13.00 -8.39
C VAL A 135 -20.64 -14.52 -8.27
N GLU A 136 -19.71 -15.17 -8.93
CA GLU A 136 -19.51 -16.61 -8.90
C GLU A 136 -18.05 -16.95 -8.60
N VAL A 137 -17.82 -18.18 -8.14
CA VAL A 137 -16.45 -18.69 -7.95
C VAL A 137 -15.71 -18.70 -9.30
N ASP A 138 -14.39 -18.58 -9.23
CA ASP A 138 -13.50 -18.51 -10.40
C ASP A 138 -13.80 -17.33 -11.33
N ARG A 139 -14.17 -16.19 -10.77
CA ARG A 139 -14.22 -14.91 -11.50
C ARG A 139 -12.95 -14.13 -11.26
N THR A 140 -12.47 -13.47 -12.31
CA THR A 140 -11.35 -12.53 -12.26
C THR A 140 -11.72 -11.31 -11.43
N VAL A 141 -10.83 -10.90 -10.56
CA VAL A 141 -10.95 -9.64 -9.81
C VAL A 141 -9.83 -8.71 -10.23
N VAL A 142 -10.17 -7.46 -10.52
CA VAL A 142 -9.26 -6.44 -11.05
C VAL A 142 -9.34 -5.15 -10.24
N ALA A 143 -8.27 -4.39 -10.26
CA ALA A 143 -8.21 -2.99 -9.87
C ALA A 143 -7.85 -2.12 -11.09
N ALA A 144 -7.77 -0.81 -10.93
CA ALA A 144 -7.42 0.11 -12.02
C ALA A 144 -6.02 -0.19 -12.61
N GLN A 145 -5.12 -0.70 -11.80
CA GLN A 145 -3.74 -1.00 -12.18
C GLN A 145 -3.57 -2.38 -12.82
N GLY A 146 -4.51 -3.33 -12.59
CA GLY A 146 -4.40 -4.68 -13.14
C GLY A 146 -5.06 -5.77 -12.31
N LEU A 147 -4.49 -6.97 -12.38
CA LEU A 147 -5.00 -8.17 -11.73
C LEU A 147 -4.87 -8.11 -10.21
N VAL A 148 -5.99 -8.26 -9.52
CA VAL A 148 -6.04 -8.45 -8.06
C VAL A 148 -5.98 -9.92 -7.69
N GLY A 149 -6.75 -10.78 -8.39
CA GLY A 149 -6.80 -12.21 -8.09
C GLY A 149 -8.03 -12.89 -8.69
N ARG A 150 -8.50 -13.95 -8.01
CA ARG A 150 -9.73 -14.67 -8.38
C ARG A 150 -10.63 -14.90 -7.17
N VAL A 151 -11.93 -14.96 -7.41
CA VAL A 151 -12.93 -15.35 -6.42
C VAL A 151 -12.79 -16.83 -6.08
N VAL A 152 -12.68 -17.17 -4.79
CA VAL A 152 -12.56 -18.56 -4.31
C VAL A 152 -13.73 -19.04 -3.46
N SER A 153 -14.48 -18.10 -2.88
CA SER A 153 -15.67 -18.40 -2.09
C SER A 153 -16.70 -17.29 -2.28
N VAL A 154 -17.97 -17.61 -2.28
CA VAL A 154 -19.06 -16.65 -2.51
C VAL A 154 -20.16 -16.89 -1.47
N ALA A 155 -20.53 -15.83 -0.75
CA ALA A 155 -21.65 -15.74 0.16
C ALA A 155 -22.75 -14.83 -0.43
N PRO A 156 -23.91 -14.67 0.23
CA PRO A 156 -24.99 -13.84 -0.32
C PRO A 156 -24.58 -12.41 -0.70
N TRP A 157 -23.76 -11.75 0.13
CA TRP A 157 -23.39 -10.35 0.01
C TRP A 157 -21.88 -10.10 -0.02
N THR A 158 -21.09 -11.14 0.16
CA THR A 158 -19.64 -11.05 0.22
C THR A 158 -18.99 -12.17 -0.57
N SER A 159 -17.74 -11.98 -0.96
CA SER A 159 -16.93 -13.03 -1.59
C SER A 159 -15.48 -12.93 -1.11
N ASP A 160 -14.81 -14.09 -1.05
CA ASP A 160 -13.38 -14.15 -0.77
C ASP A 160 -12.59 -14.22 -2.07
N VAL A 161 -11.58 -13.40 -2.14
CA VAL A 161 -10.68 -13.26 -3.29
C VAL A 161 -9.30 -13.75 -2.90
N LEU A 162 -8.77 -14.72 -3.62
CA LEU A 162 -7.39 -15.17 -3.53
C LEU A 162 -6.52 -14.21 -4.34
N LEU A 163 -5.58 -13.55 -3.68
CA LEU A 163 -4.81 -12.45 -4.26
C LEU A 163 -3.62 -12.95 -5.10
N VAL A 164 -3.28 -12.16 -6.10
CA VAL A 164 -2.00 -12.30 -6.82
C VAL A 164 -0.87 -12.10 -5.81
N GLY A 165 0.08 -13.05 -5.78
CA GLY A 165 1.10 -13.09 -4.72
C GLY A 165 0.85 -14.15 -3.65
N SER A 166 -0.38 -14.69 -3.53
CA SER A 166 -0.59 -15.90 -2.75
C SER A 166 0.18 -17.08 -3.35
N PRO A 167 0.82 -17.92 -2.52
CA PRO A 167 1.49 -19.15 -3.00
C PRO A 167 0.52 -20.14 -3.66
N ASP A 168 -0.77 -20.06 -3.32
CA ASP A 168 -1.82 -20.93 -3.86
C ASP A 168 -2.38 -20.41 -5.21
N LEU A 169 -1.88 -19.28 -5.71
CA LEU A 169 -2.31 -18.72 -6.98
C LEU A 169 -1.19 -18.75 -8.02
N THR A 170 -1.41 -19.49 -9.09
CA THR A 170 -0.58 -19.46 -10.29
C THR A 170 -1.41 -18.94 -11.46
N VAL A 171 -0.84 -18.01 -12.20
CA VAL A 171 -1.48 -17.32 -13.34
C VAL A 171 -0.67 -17.60 -14.59
N GLY A 172 -1.32 -18.12 -15.64
CA GLY A 172 -0.72 -18.18 -16.97
C GLY A 172 -0.57 -16.77 -17.55
N VAL A 173 0.61 -16.45 -18.06
CA VAL A 173 0.94 -15.10 -18.52
C VAL A 173 1.54 -15.05 -19.92
N ARG A 174 1.44 -13.87 -20.53
CA ARG A 174 2.18 -13.44 -21.73
C ARG A 174 3.15 -12.34 -21.33
N VAL A 175 4.38 -12.46 -21.77
CA VAL A 175 5.48 -11.56 -21.39
C VAL A 175 6.02 -10.82 -22.62
N GLY A 176 6.10 -9.52 -22.50
CA GLY A 176 6.68 -8.61 -23.47
C GLY A 176 5.93 -8.55 -24.81
N PRO A 177 6.45 -7.78 -25.78
CA PRO A 177 5.77 -7.51 -27.05
C PRO A 177 5.63 -8.75 -27.96
N ARG A 178 6.48 -9.76 -27.75
CA ARG A 178 6.39 -11.03 -28.49
C ARG A 178 5.37 -12.00 -27.89
N GLY A 179 4.81 -11.71 -26.73
CA GLY A 179 3.82 -12.54 -26.06
C GLY A 179 4.37 -13.90 -25.61
N VAL A 180 5.61 -13.93 -25.10
CA VAL A 180 6.23 -15.17 -24.61
C VAL A 180 5.38 -15.77 -23.51
N LEU A 181 5.09 -17.07 -23.59
CA LEU A 181 4.27 -17.76 -22.60
C LEU A 181 5.04 -18.05 -21.33
N GLY A 182 4.37 -17.95 -20.20
CA GLY A 182 4.94 -18.22 -18.89
C GLY A 182 3.88 -18.40 -17.81
N GLU A 183 4.36 -18.58 -16.61
CA GLU A 183 3.57 -18.68 -15.39
C GLU A 183 4.11 -17.70 -14.36
N ALA A 184 3.21 -17.01 -13.64
CA ALA A 184 3.53 -16.15 -12.51
C ALA A 184 2.83 -16.66 -11.24
N SER A 185 3.54 -16.70 -10.11
CA SER A 185 3.01 -17.20 -8.84
C SER A 185 3.68 -16.53 -7.64
N GLY A 186 2.98 -16.45 -6.51
CA GLY A 186 3.56 -16.08 -5.22
C GLY A 186 4.44 -17.17 -4.62
N ALA A 187 4.31 -18.43 -5.09
CA ALA A 187 5.18 -19.53 -4.71
C ALA A 187 6.48 -19.54 -5.52
N ALA A 188 7.46 -20.32 -5.05
CA ALA A 188 8.61 -20.67 -5.87
C ALA A 188 8.16 -21.61 -6.97
N LEU A 189 8.32 -21.21 -8.22
CA LEU A 189 8.06 -22.08 -9.38
C LEU A 189 9.23 -23.07 -9.58
N ALA A 190 8.92 -24.16 -10.29
CA ALA A 190 9.88 -25.24 -10.51
C ALA A 190 11.22 -24.71 -11.03
N GLY A 191 12.23 -24.85 -10.18
CA GLY A 191 13.60 -24.43 -10.49
C GLY A 191 13.93 -22.97 -10.29
N GLY A 192 12.99 -22.12 -9.87
CA GLY A 192 13.22 -20.74 -9.42
C GLY A 192 13.54 -20.66 -7.93
N ALA A 193 14.09 -19.54 -7.51
CA ALA A 193 14.11 -19.17 -6.10
C ALA A 193 12.72 -18.69 -5.66
N ARG A 194 12.46 -18.75 -4.34
CA ARG A 194 11.27 -18.10 -3.79
C ARG A 194 11.34 -16.58 -4.10
N PRO A 195 10.26 -15.96 -4.57
CA PRO A 195 10.28 -14.52 -4.82
C PRO A 195 10.52 -13.76 -3.52
N GLY A 196 11.15 -12.59 -3.62
CA GLY A 196 11.25 -11.67 -2.49
C GLY A 196 9.88 -11.14 -2.05
N PRO A 197 9.80 -10.46 -0.91
CA PRO A 197 8.56 -9.86 -0.43
C PRO A 197 7.93 -8.96 -1.50
N GLY A 198 6.63 -9.09 -1.74
CA GLY A 198 5.90 -8.31 -2.71
C GLY A 198 6.20 -8.60 -4.19
N LEU A 199 7.00 -9.63 -4.50
CA LEU A 199 7.31 -10.05 -5.86
C LEU A 199 6.65 -11.38 -6.19
N LEU A 200 6.45 -11.64 -7.49
CA LEU A 200 6.03 -12.94 -8.00
C LEU A 200 7.22 -13.67 -8.63
N SER A 201 7.22 -14.99 -8.55
CA SER A 201 8.07 -15.83 -9.38
C SER A 201 7.55 -15.86 -10.80
N LEU A 202 8.45 -15.84 -11.78
CA LEU A 202 8.16 -16.02 -13.19
C LEU A 202 8.90 -17.26 -13.71
N ALA A 203 8.20 -18.13 -14.42
CA ALA A 203 8.78 -19.20 -15.22
C ALA A 203 8.29 -19.05 -16.65
N LEU A 204 9.20 -18.96 -17.60
CA LEU A 204 8.87 -18.92 -19.02
C LEU A 204 8.76 -20.35 -19.58
N VAL A 205 7.91 -20.53 -20.56
CA VAL A 205 7.82 -21.80 -21.30
C VAL A 205 8.93 -21.81 -22.35
N ASP A 206 9.75 -22.86 -22.31
CA ASP A 206 10.84 -23.06 -23.25
C ASP A 206 11.87 -21.87 -23.28
N ARG A 207 12.61 -21.75 -24.38
CA ARG A 207 13.69 -20.76 -24.61
C ARG A 207 13.20 -19.33 -24.86
N GLY A 208 11.99 -19.00 -24.40
CA GLY A 208 11.44 -17.64 -24.51
C GLY A 208 12.40 -16.61 -23.87
N THR A 209 12.56 -15.48 -24.52
CA THR A 209 13.37 -14.37 -23.97
C THR A 209 12.45 -13.27 -23.47
N ALA A 210 12.66 -12.87 -22.23
CA ALA A 210 12.05 -11.68 -21.63
C ALA A 210 13.15 -10.74 -21.14
N SER A 211 12.86 -9.48 -21.09
CA SER A 211 13.76 -8.43 -20.61
C SER A 211 13.17 -7.76 -19.38
N ALA A 212 14.02 -7.23 -18.50
CA ALA A 212 13.55 -6.41 -17.40
C ALA A 212 12.75 -5.21 -17.95
N GLY A 213 11.60 -4.93 -17.32
CA GLY A 213 10.66 -3.90 -17.77
C GLY A 213 9.60 -4.38 -18.76
N ASP A 214 9.68 -5.61 -19.27
CA ASP A 214 8.63 -6.18 -20.13
C ASP A 214 7.31 -6.29 -19.36
N ALA A 215 6.20 -5.90 -20.01
CA ALA A 215 4.87 -6.04 -19.44
C ALA A 215 4.47 -7.52 -19.35
N VAL A 216 3.80 -7.87 -18.27
CA VAL A 216 3.28 -9.21 -18.00
C VAL A 216 1.76 -9.12 -17.93
N THR A 217 1.06 -9.82 -18.83
CA THR A 217 -0.40 -9.83 -18.91
C THR A 217 -0.95 -11.25 -18.77
N THR A 218 -2.19 -11.39 -18.33
CA THR A 218 -2.86 -12.70 -18.25
C THR A 218 -3.00 -13.35 -19.62
N LEU A 219 -2.72 -14.64 -19.70
CA LEU A 219 -2.95 -15.45 -20.89
C LEU A 219 -4.46 -15.62 -21.18
N GLY A 220 -5.26 -15.61 -20.11
CA GLY A 220 -6.66 -16.00 -20.15
C GLY A 220 -6.85 -17.50 -19.91
N SER A 221 -8.08 -17.88 -19.62
CA SER A 221 -8.49 -19.25 -19.35
C SER A 221 -9.67 -19.66 -20.26
N VAL A 222 -9.95 -20.94 -20.31
CA VAL A 222 -11.12 -21.43 -21.07
C VAL A 222 -12.40 -20.87 -20.49
N GLY A 223 -13.20 -20.18 -21.31
CA GLY A 223 -14.43 -19.51 -20.86
C GLY A 223 -14.18 -18.32 -19.93
N ASP A 224 -13.00 -17.70 -20.01
CA ASP A 224 -12.58 -16.57 -19.18
C ASP A 224 -12.63 -16.85 -17.67
N ARG A 225 -12.46 -18.12 -17.28
CA ARG A 225 -12.42 -18.58 -15.88
C ARG A 225 -11.16 -19.42 -15.64
N PRO A 226 -10.35 -19.10 -14.60
CA PRO A 226 -10.56 -18.00 -13.65
C PRO A 226 -10.05 -16.63 -14.14
N PHE A 227 -9.36 -16.54 -15.29
CA PHE A 227 -8.74 -15.31 -15.74
C PHE A 227 -9.19 -14.89 -17.13
N VAL A 228 -9.55 -13.60 -17.24
CA VAL A 228 -9.79 -12.92 -18.52
C VAL A 228 -8.43 -12.61 -19.17
N PRO A 229 -8.26 -12.75 -20.48
CA PRO A 229 -6.99 -12.47 -21.14
C PRO A 229 -6.66 -10.98 -21.19
N GLY A 230 -5.37 -10.66 -21.20
CA GLY A 230 -4.85 -9.30 -21.42
C GLY A 230 -4.88 -8.36 -20.21
N ILE A 231 -5.24 -8.85 -19.02
CA ILE A 231 -5.17 -8.05 -17.79
C ILE A 231 -3.71 -7.92 -17.37
N GLU A 232 -3.30 -6.72 -17.02
CA GLU A 232 -1.94 -6.48 -16.52
C GLU A 232 -1.71 -7.17 -15.18
N VAL A 233 -0.66 -7.98 -15.10
CA VAL A 233 -0.20 -8.64 -13.87
C VAL A 233 0.92 -7.84 -13.23
N GLY A 234 1.79 -7.25 -14.06
CA GLY A 234 2.92 -6.46 -13.62
C GLY A 234 4.01 -6.32 -14.66
N THR A 235 5.23 -6.07 -14.20
CA THR A 235 6.42 -5.92 -15.05
C THR A 235 7.51 -6.88 -14.62
N VAL A 236 8.27 -7.37 -15.61
CA VAL A 236 9.44 -8.24 -15.36
C VAL A 236 10.51 -7.45 -14.60
N GLY A 237 10.92 -7.95 -13.44
CA GLY A 237 12.02 -7.39 -12.67
C GLY A 237 13.36 -7.96 -13.13
N THR A 238 13.63 -9.21 -12.78
CA THR A 238 14.87 -9.91 -13.13
C THR A 238 14.59 -11.16 -13.94
N VAL A 239 15.50 -11.51 -14.85
CA VAL A 239 15.46 -12.78 -15.61
C VAL A 239 16.76 -13.52 -15.39
N HIS A 240 16.67 -14.78 -15.03
CA HIS A 240 17.81 -15.66 -14.81
C HIS A 240 17.79 -16.81 -15.81
N THR A 241 18.78 -16.84 -16.69
CA THR A 241 19.04 -17.99 -17.56
C THR A 241 20.16 -18.80 -16.95
N ARG A 242 19.87 -20.02 -16.52
CA ARG A 242 20.91 -20.93 -15.98
C ARG A 242 21.34 -21.91 -17.06
N VAL A 243 22.67 -22.11 -17.16
CA VAL A 243 23.24 -23.16 -18.02
C VAL A 243 22.69 -24.52 -17.61
N GLY A 244 22.18 -25.29 -18.57
CA GLY A 244 21.58 -26.60 -18.33
C GLY A 244 20.08 -26.59 -18.02
N ARG A 245 19.42 -25.43 -18.02
CA ARG A 245 17.95 -25.29 -17.96
C ARG A 245 17.37 -24.86 -19.30
N LEU A 246 16.27 -25.50 -19.66
CA LEU A 246 15.56 -25.18 -20.89
C LEU A 246 14.72 -23.90 -20.77
N ALA A 247 14.18 -23.64 -19.57
CA ALA A 247 13.28 -22.51 -19.31
C ALA A 247 13.92 -21.46 -18.40
N PRO A 248 13.97 -20.17 -18.82
CA PRO A 248 14.38 -19.07 -17.97
C PRO A 248 13.37 -18.85 -16.83
N THR A 249 13.89 -18.40 -15.68
CA THR A 249 13.09 -18.00 -14.53
C THR A 249 13.37 -16.55 -14.20
N GLY A 250 12.45 -15.88 -13.48
CA GLY A 250 12.61 -14.48 -13.12
C GLY A 250 11.69 -14.08 -11.99
N THR A 251 11.58 -12.76 -11.84
CA THR A 251 10.63 -12.13 -10.92
C THR A 251 9.73 -11.17 -11.68
N VAL A 252 8.52 -10.97 -11.16
CA VAL A 252 7.59 -9.95 -11.62
C VAL A 252 7.25 -9.03 -10.46
N THR A 253 7.32 -7.73 -10.69
CA THR A 253 6.76 -6.72 -9.79
C THR A 253 5.29 -6.58 -10.12
N PRO A 254 4.34 -6.91 -9.21
CA PRO A 254 2.93 -6.78 -9.46
C PRO A 254 2.53 -5.35 -9.80
N ALA A 255 1.56 -5.18 -10.70
CA ALA A 255 1.00 -3.88 -11.03
C ALA A 255 0.12 -3.33 -9.90
N VAL A 256 -0.49 -4.23 -9.14
CA VAL A 256 -1.39 -3.90 -8.03
C VAL A 256 -0.68 -4.12 -6.70
N ASP A 257 -0.72 -3.10 -5.84
CA ASP A 257 -0.32 -3.24 -4.44
C ASP A 257 -1.45 -3.88 -3.63
N THR A 258 -1.27 -5.15 -3.27
CA THR A 258 -2.27 -5.93 -2.51
C THR A 258 -2.40 -5.50 -1.05
N THR A 259 -1.51 -4.65 -0.54
CA THR A 259 -1.55 -4.15 0.84
C THR A 259 -2.42 -2.90 1.01
N SER A 260 -2.76 -2.23 -0.09
CA SER A 260 -3.50 -0.96 -0.10
C SER A 260 -4.77 -0.99 -0.96
N LEU A 261 -5.37 -2.19 -1.13
CA LEU A 261 -6.61 -2.37 -1.89
C LEU A 261 -7.80 -1.72 -1.17
N ASP A 262 -8.57 -0.90 -1.92
CA ASP A 262 -9.84 -0.31 -1.46
C ASP A 262 -10.97 -0.70 -2.41
N VAL A 263 -10.90 -0.30 -3.68
CA VAL A 263 -11.92 -0.56 -4.70
C VAL A 263 -11.39 -1.56 -5.73
N VAL A 264 -12.19 -2.57 -6.00
CA VAL A 264 -11.94 -3.62 -6.99
C VAL A 264 -13.19 -3.83 -7.84
N ALA A 265 -13.08 -4.60 -8.90
CA ALA A 265 -14.24 -5.06 -9.65
C ALA A 265 -14.14 -6.55 -9.97
N VAL A 266 -15.25 -7.25 -9.86
CA VAL A 266 -15.40 -8.64 -10.30
C VAL A 266 -15.86 -8.65 -11.75
N VAL A 267 -15.14 -9.37 -12.59
CA VAL A 267 -15.45 -9.48 -14.02
C VAL A 267 -16.48 -10.58 -14.25
N LEU A 268 -17.66 -10.20 -14.74
CA LEU A 268 -18.79 -11.12 -15.01
C LEU A 268 -18.88 -11.44 -16.51
N THR A 269 -17.77 -11.70 -17.18
CA THR A 269 -17.85 -12.12 -18.60
C THR A 269 -18.59 -13.44 -18.71
N ALA A 270 -19.56 -13.50 -19.61
CA ALA A 270 -20.08 -14.77 -20.07
C ALA A 270 -18.96 -15.44 -20.88
N GLY A 271 -18.59 -16.64 -20.51
CA GLY A 271 -17.72 -17.45 -21.35
C GLY A 271 -18.36 -17.59 -22.73
N ARG A 272 -17.55 -17.93 -23.73
CA ARG A 272 -18.04 -18.12 -25.07
C ARG A 272 -19.10 -19.26 -25.14
N ASP A 273 -20.29 -18.96 -25.61
CA ASP A 273 -21.42 -19.88 -25.64
C ASP A 273 -21.48 -20.71 -26.93
N ALA A 274 -20.74 -20.31 -27.97
CA ALA A 274 -20.76 -20.97 -29.26
C ALA A 274 -19.38 -21.51 -29.67
N PRO A 275 -19.35 -22.63 -30.42
CA PRO A 275 -18.11 -23.12 -31.02
C PRO A 275 -17.51 -22.09 -31.99
N ARG A 276 -16.20 -22.08 -32.13
CA ARG A 276 -15.57 -21.24 -33.16
C ARG A 276 -15.89 -21.82 -34.54
N PRO A 277 -16.22 -20.99 -35.53
CA PRO A 277 -16.35 -21.47 -36.90
C PRO A 277 -15.00 -22.06 -37.35
N ALA A 278 -15.06 -23.16 -38.05
CA ALA A 278 -13.89 -23.74 -38.69
C ALA A 278 -13.41 -22.78 -39.80
N ALA A 279 -12.11 -22.51 -39.84
CA ALA A 279 -11.50 -21.79 -40.95
C ALA A 279 -11.02 -22.80 -41.98
N THR A 280 -11.38 -22.58 -43.25
CA THR A 280 -10.83 -23.36 -44.38
C THR A 280 -9.55 -22.68 -44.82
N GLY A 281 -8.43 -23.41 -44.81
CA GLY A 281 -7.16 -22.90 -45.35
C GLY A 281 -7.33 -22.63 -46.83
N THR A 282 -6.98 -21.46 -47.29
CA THR A 282 -6.77 -21.16 -48.71
C THR A 282 -5.40 -21.68 -49.08
N GLY A 283 -5.36 -22.68 -49.99
CA GLY A 283 -4.12 -23.18 -50.58
C GLY A 283 -3.43 -22.17 -51.48
#